data_fee6a30177a64242e7ba790490faed02
#
_entry.id   fee6a30177a64242e7ba790490faed02
#
_cell.length_a   1.000
_cell.length_b   1.000
_cell.length_c   1.000
_cell.angle_alpha   90.00
_cell.angle_beta   90.00
_cell.angle_gamma   90.00
#
_symmetry.space_group_name_H-M   'P 1'
#
loop_
_entity.id
_entity.type
_entity.pdbx_description
1 polymer ?
#
loop_
_entity_poly.entity_id
_entity_poly.type
_entity_poly.pdbx_seq_one_letter_code
_entity_poly.pdbx_strand_id
1 'polypeptide(L)'
;MRDLPPTVFIVDDDEQIRRSCEALVRHAGLRSEQYSSAHAFLEAYDTARPGCLVLDVRMPDMSGLQLQQELNRRGAVIPVIFITGVAEVPEAVEAMQHGAFDFLQKPISAQGLLDRLHRALAFDAATRASLLERRKMQARFDSLTDREREILSLVLEGLSNKEAAARMKLSARTVEIHRASLLRKVGARNTAHLVRMAMELRAPGTEL
;
A
#
# COMPACT_ATOMS: atom_id res chain seq x y z
N MET A 1 5.97 -3.83 15.35
CA MET A 1 5.33 -2.64 14.74
C MET A 1 4.35 -2.12 15.77
N ARG A 2 4.42 -0.84 16.16
CA ARG A 2 3.40 -0.26 17.07
C ARG A 2 2.09 -0.25 16.30
N ASP A 3 1.04 -0.79 16.92
CA ASP A 3 -0.32 -0.78 16.39
C ASP A 3 -0.86 0.65 16.53
N LEU A 4 -0.45 1.53 15.62
CA LEU A 4 -0.88 2.92 15.61
C LEU A 4 -2.32 2.94 15.07
N PRO A 5 -3.25 3.61 15.78
CA PRO A 5 -4.60 3.74 15.29
C PRO A 5 -4.64 4.58 14.02
N PRO A 6 -5.56 4.26 13.08
CA PRO A 6 -5.70 5.02 11.86
C PRO A 6 -6.06 6.47 12.16
N THR A 7 -5.43 7.39 11.43
CA THR A 7 -5.56 8.84 11.62
C THR A 7 -6.02 9.50 10.34
N VAL A 8 -6.96 10.43 10.44
CA VAL A 8 -7.37 11.32 9.35
C VAL A 8 -6.47 12.54 9.39
N PHE A 9 -5.59 12.68 8.40
CA PHE A 9 -4.76 13.87 8.23
C PHE A 9 -5.51 14.91 7.43
N ILE A 10 -5.59 16.14 7.90
CA ILE A 10 -6.31 17.23 7.26
C ILE A 10 -5.29 18.30 6.88
N VAL A 11 -5.14 18.57 5.59
CA VAL A 11 -4.20 19.55 5.05
C VAL A 11 -4.96 20.56 4.19
N ASP A 12 -5.06 21.78 4.67
CA ASP A 12 -5.75 22.89 4.03
C ASP A 12 -5.15 24.18 4.61
N ASP A 13 -4.96 25.25 3.86
CA ASP A 13 -4.45 26.52 4.38
C ASP A 13 -5.53 27.33 5.12
N ASP A 14 -6.82 27.07 4.83
CA ASP A 14 -7.95 27.70 5.53
C ASP A 14 -8.22 27.02 6.89
N GLU A 15 -8.00 27.78 7.97
CA GLU A 15 -8.23 27.29 9.33
C GLU A 15 -9.69 26.92 9.59
N GLN A 16 -10.65 27.59 8.99
CA GLN A 16 -12.08 27.31 9.19
C GLN A 16 -12.45 25.95 8.57
N ILE A 17 -11.90 25.64 7.41
CA ILE A 17 -12.09 24.34 6.76
C ILE A 17 -11.47 23.24 7.62
N ARG A 18 -10.20 23.41 8.07
CA ARG A 18 -9.56 22.42 8.95
C ARG A 18 -10.36 22.14 10.20
N ARG A 19 -10.82 23.19 10.91
CA ARG A 19 -11.65 23.06 12.13
C ARG A 19 -12.99 22.38 11.85
N SER A 20 -13.63 22.70 10.73
CA SER A 20 -14.89 22.08 10.34
C SER A 20 -14.72 20.59 10.05
N CYS A 21 -13.69 20.21 9.29
CA CYS A 21 -13.36 18.82 9.02
C CYS A 21 -13.01 18.07 10.32
N GLU A 22 -12.17 18.66 11.19
CA GLU A 22 -11.82 18.05 12.47
C GLU A 22 -13.04 17.78 13.35
N ALA A 23 -13.96 18.74 13.44
CA ALA A 23 -15.17 18.59 14.24
C ALA A 23 -16.02 17.40 13.75
N LEU A 24 -16.15 17.22 12.43
CA LEU A 24 -16.85 16.09 11.83
C LEU A 24 -16.14 14.76 12.10
N VAL A 25 -14.82 14.71 11.91
CA VAL A 25 -14.00 13.53 12.17
C VAL A 25 -14.08 13.11 13.63
N ARG A 26 -13.95 14.05 14.56
CA ARG A 26 -14.06 13.81 16.00
C ARG A 26 -15.45 13.36 16.41
N HIS A 27 -16.52 13.95 15.83
CA HIS A 27 -17.90 13.51 16.09
C HIS A 27 -18.14 12.05 15.68
N ALA A 28 -17.45 11.58 14.62
CA ALA A 28 -17.48 10.19 14.19
C ALA A 28 -16.58 9.26 15.03
N GLY A 29 -15.92 9.75 16.09
CA GLY A 29 -15.04 8.97 16.94
C GLY A 29 -13.68 8.63 16.29
N LEU A 30 -13.35 9.28 15.17
CA LEU A 30 -12.08 9.10 14.46
C LEU A 30 -11.00 10.04 15.01
N ARG A 31 -9.75 9.64 14.86
CA ARG A 31 -8.59 10.49 15.18
C ARG A 31 -8.27 11.39 14.01
N SER A 32 -7.84 12.63 14.30
CA SER A 32 -7.38 13.58 13.29
C SER A 32 -6.12 14.31 13.70
N GLU A 33 -5.36 14.74 12.71
CA GLU A 33 -4.25 15.68 12.82
C GLU A 33 -4.38 16.72 11.72
N GLN A 34 -4.05 17.99 12.04
CA GLN A 34 -4.21 19.10 11.12
C GLN A 34 -2.87 19.71 10.75
N TYR A 35 -2.77 20.15 9.50
CA TYR A 35 -1.60 20.83 8.96
C TYR A 35 -2.06 21.99 8.09
N SER A 36 -1.43 23.15 8.25
CA SER A 36 -1.75 24.37 7.50
C SER A 36 -1.02 24.46 6.15
N SER A 37 -0.14 23.51 5.84
CA SER A 37 0.57 23.48 4.57
C SER A 37 1.04 22.04 4.22
N ALA A 38 1.29 21.83 2.94
CA ALA A 38 1.88 20.59 2.44
C ALA A 38 3.26 20.29 3.04
N HIS A 39 4.09 21.32 3.25
CA HIS A 39 5.42 21.16 3.85
C HIS A 39 5.33 20.69 5.30
N ALA A 40 4.48 21.32 6.12
CA ALA A 40 4.30 20.89 7.51
C ALA A 40 3.82 19.44 7.62
N PHE A 41 2.96 19.00 6.70
CA PHE A 41 2.54 17.60 6.64
C PHE A 41 3.70 16.69 6.25
N LEU A 42 4.46 17.01 5.19
CA LEU A 42 5.58 16.19 4.70
C LEU A 42 6.71 16.02 5.71
N GLU A 43 6.93 17.01 6.58
CA GLU A 43 7.92 16.95 7.66
C GLU A 43 7.47 16.03 8.80
N ALA A 44 6.17 16.00 9.10
CA ALA A 44 5.62 15.24 10.22
C ALA A 44 5.18 13.82 9.83
N TYR A 45 4.88 13.58 8.56
CA TYR A 45 4.27 12.33 8.11
C TYR A 45 5.29 11.21 7.91
N ASP A 46 5.09 10.11 8.66
CA ASP A 46 5.76 8.83 8.43
C ASP A 46 4.85 7.93 7.56
N THR A 47 5.38 7.43 6.43
CA THR A 47 4.66 6.55 5.51
C THR A 47 4.19 5.24 6.16
N ALA A 48 4.76 4.85 7.31
CA ALA A 48 4.32 3.70 8.08
C ALA A 48 3.02 3.96 8.88
N ARG A 49 2.59 5.21 9.03
CA ARG A 49 1.38 5.57 9.78
C ARG A 49 0.12 5.23 8.97
N PRO A 50 -0.84 4.47 9.55
CA PRO A 50 -2.09 4.16 8.89
C PRO A 50 -3.04 5.37 8.92
N GLY A 51 -3.89 5.49 7.90
CA GLY A 51 -4.89 6.53 7.85
C GLY A 51 -5.31 6.94 6.45
N CYS A 52 -5.87 8.14 6.34
CA CYS A 52 -6.20 8.77 5.07
C CYS A 52 -5.90 10.27 5.12
N LEU A 53 -5.68 10.88 3.97
CA LEU A 53 -5.39 12.29 3.81
C LEU A 53 -6.60 13.00 3.20
N VAL A 54 -7.08 14.03 3.87
CA VAL A 54 -8.05 15.02 3.37
C VAL A 54 -7.24 16.25 2.98
N LEU A 55 -7.26 16.62 1.71
CA LEU A 55 -6.29 17.53 1.13
C LEU A 55 -6.97 18.59 0.27
N ASP A 56 -6.71 19.85 0.55
CA ASP A 56 -7.12 20.93 -0.35
C ASP A 56 -6.30 20.91 -1.64
N VAL A 57 -6.95 21.21 -2.76
CA VAL A 57 -6.29 21.24 -4.07
C VAL A 57 -5.33 22.43 -4.16
N ARG A 58 -5.78 23.62 -3.68
CA ARG A 58 -5.05 24.87 -3.83
C ARG A 58 -4.54 25.39 -2.50
N MET A 59 -3.25 25.26 -2.32
CA MET A 59 -2.55 25.82 -1.16
C MET A 59 -1.36 26.66 -1.63
N PRO A 60 -0.94 27.65 -0.83
CA PRO A 60 0.29 28.40 -1.09
C PRO A 60 1.52 27.49 -1.15
N ASP A 61 2.51 27.88 -1.91
CA ASP A 61 3.84 27.24 -2.07
C ASP A 61 3.82 25.85 -2.72
N MET A 62 3.02 24.91 -2.21
CA MET A 62 2.88 23.55 -2.75
C MET A 62 1.41 23.18 -2.81
N SER A 63 0.89 22.96 -4.02
CA SER A 63 -0.49 22.53 -4.23
C SER A 63 -0.74 21.11 -3.73
N GLY A 64 -2.01 20.77 -3.50
CA GLY A 64 -2.39 19.39 -3.11
C GLY A 64 -1.98 18.35 -4.14
N LEU A 65 -2.04 18.67 -5.44
CA LEU A 65 -1.57 17.77 -6.52
C LEU A 65 -0.07 17.51 -6.43
N GLN A 66 0.71 18.54 -6.15
CA GLN A 66 2.16 18.39 -5.96
C GLN A 66 2.48 17.56 -4.70
N LEU A 67 1.71 17.75 -3.63
CA LEU A 67 1.84 16.92 -2.42
C LEU A 67 1.52 15.45 -2.71
N GLN A 68 0.45 15.16 -3.45
CA GLN A 68 0.12 13.79 -3.87
C GLN A 68 1.26 13.16 -4.68
N GLN A 69 1.81 13.87 -5.65
CA GLN A 69 2.94 13.38 -6.46
C GLN A 69 4.17 13.09 -5.58
N GLU A 70 4.48 13.94 -4.62
CA GLU A 70 5.59 13.72 -3.68
C GLU A 70 5.35 12.52 -2.77
N LEU A 71 4.11 12.29 -2.31
CA LEU A 71 3.74 11.10 -1.55
C LEU A 71 3.90 9.82 -2.38
N ASN A 72 3.47 9.83 -3.64
CA ASN A 72 3.66 8.72 -4.58
C ASN A 72 5.15 8.44 -4.79
N ARG A 73 5.99 9.48 -4.96
CA ARG A 73 7.45 9.34 -5.09
C ARG A 73 8.09 8.73 -3.86
N ARG A 74 7.57 9.01 -2.66
CA ARG A 74 8.02 8.41 -1.39
C ARG A 74 7.49 6.98 -1.17
N GLY A 75 6.68 6.46 -2.08
CA GLY A 75 6.04 5.15 -1.94
C GLY A 75 5.00 5.08 -0.81
N ALA A 76 4.39 6.24 -0.47
CA ALA A 76 3.29 6.28 0.49
C ALA A 76 2.04 5.65 -0.14
N VAL A 77 1.35 4.82 0.64
CA VAL A 77 0.12 4.13 0.20
C VAL A 77 -1.14 4.76 0.78
N ILE A 78 -0.99 5.93 1.41
CA ILE A 78 -2.11 6.64 2.05
C ILE A 78 -3.14 7.08 1.00
N PRO A 79 -4.44 6.72 1.13
CA PRO A 79 -5.48 7.22 0.24
C PRO A 79 -5.70 8.72 0.45
N VAL A 80 -5.78 9.46 -0.66
CA VAL A 80 -5.97 10.91 -0.68
C VAL A 80 -7.39 11.24 -1.13
N ILE A 81 -8.13 11.99 -0.31
CA ILE A 81 -9.44 12.57 -0.62
C ILE A 81 -9.23 14.06 -0.82
N PHE A 82 -9.41 14.54 -2.03
CA PHE A 82 -9.31 15.97 -2.30
C PHE A 82 -10.57 16.73 -1.89
N ILE A 83 -10.37 17.91 -1.32
CA ILE A 83 -11.42 18.91 -1.16
C ILE A 83 -11.21 19.99 -2.23
N THR A 84 -12.23 20.31 -3.00
CA THR A 84 -12.10 21.19 -4.18
C THR A 84 -13.24 22.20 -4.25
N GLY A 85 -12.95 23.41 -4.71
CA GLY A 85 -13.96 24.41 -5.07
C GLY A 85 -14.61 24.10 -6.43
N VAL A 86 -15.68 24.82 -6.76
CA VAL A 86 -16.41 24.63 -8.04
C VAL A 86 -15.52 24.87 -9.27
N ALA A 87 -14.60 25.83 -9.18
CA ALA A 87 -13.69 26.19 -10.27
C ALA A 87 -12.52 25.21 -10.46
N GLU A 88 -12.38 24.20 -9.58
CA GLU A 88 -11.24 23.29 -9.49
C GLU A 88 -11.60 21.86 -9.93
N VAL A 89 -12.75 21.67 -10.56
CA VAL A 89 -13.18 20.33 -11.07
C VAL A 89 -12.19 19.74 -12.07
N PRO A 90 -11.57 20.51 -12.99
CA PRO A 90 -10.54 19.96 -13.88
C PRO A 90 -9.33 19.39 -13.13
N GLU A 91 -8.87 20.09 -12.08
CA GLU A 91 -7.75 19.62 -11.23
C GLU A 91 -8.14 18.37 -10.42
N ALA A 92 -9.41 18.25 -9.98
CA ALA A 92 -9.89 17.04 -9.33
C ALA A 92 -9.87 15.83 -10.29
N VAL A 93 -10.19 16.02 -11.57
CA VAL A 93 -10.08 14.97 -12.59
C VAL A 93 -8.61 14.56 -12.79
N GLU A 94 -7.69 15.51 -12.85
CA GLU A 94 -6.25 15.25 -12.92
C GLU A 94 -5.78 14.47 -11.69
N ALA A 95 -6.22 14.86 -10.48
CA ALA A 95 -5.92 14.13 -9.25
C ALA A 95 -6.33 12.67 -9.32
N MET A 96 -7.53 12.38 -9.84
CA MET A 96 -8.02 11.00 -10.01
C MET A 96 -7.15 10.19 -10.99
N GLN A 97 -6.69 10.81 -12.08
CA GLN A 97 -5.76 10.16 -13.02
C GLN A 97 -4.39 9.84 -12.39
N HIS A 98 -3.99 10.60 -11.37
CA HIS A 98 -2.77 10.38 -10.60
C HIS A 98 -2.97 9.50 -9.34
N GLY A 99 -4.10 8.79 -9.25
CA GLY A 99 -4.34 7.83 -8.17
C GLY A 99 -4.94 8.42 -6.89
N ALA A 100 -5.63 9.56 -6.97
CA ALA A 100 -6.44 10.01 -5.84
C ALA A 100 -7.55 8.99 -5.53
N PHE A 101 -7.84 8.82 -4.24
CA PHE A 101 -8.87 7.88 -3.80
C PHE A 101 -10.28 8.39 -4.12
N ASP A 102 -10.54 9.68 -3.85
CA ASP A 102 -11.83 10.32 -4.11
C ASP A 102 -11.68 11.86 -4.06
N PHE A 103 -12.73 12.58 -4.38
CA PHE A 103 -12.81 14.03 -4.17
C PHE A 103 -14.15 14.44 -3.57
N LEU A 104 -14.18 15.59 -2.91
CA LEU A 104 -15.36 16.20 -2.30
C LEU A 104 -15.42 17.67 -2.62
N GLN A 105 -16.53 18.12 -3.18
CA GLN A 105 -16.71 19.53 -3.54
C GLN A 105 -17.16 20.39 -2.33
N LYS A 106 -16.58 21.57 -2.19
CA LYS A 106 -17.04 22.61 -1.24
C LYS A 106 -18.41 23.18 -1.71
N PRO A 107 -19.42 23.38 -0.82
CA PRO A 107 -19.38 23.20 0.63
C PRO A 107 -19.41 21.73 1.05
N ILE A 108 -18.62 21.39 2.08
CA ILE A 108 -18.43 20.02 2.52
C ILE A 108 -19.69 19.51 3.22
N SER A 109 -20.30 18.48 2.65
CA SER A 109 -21.38 17.72 3.28
C SER A 109 -20.80 16.80 4.35
N ALA A 110 -21.36 16.84 5.58
CA ALA A 110 -20.91 15.98 6.68
C ALA A 110 -21.00 14.49 6.30
N GLN A 111 -22.15 14.05 5.79
CA GLN A 111 -22.35 12.68 5.36
C GLN A 111 -21.38 12.30 4.22
N GLY A 112 -21.23 13.19 3.23
CA GLY A 112 -20.34 12.98 2.09
C GLY A 112 -18.86 12.81 2.49
N LEU A 113 -18.40 13.56 3.49
CA LEU A 113 -17.05 13.40 4.04
C LEU A 113 -16.91 12.08 4.79
N LEU A 114 -17.82 11.76 5.71
CA LEU A 114 -17.74 10.57 6.54
C LEU A 114 -17.78 9.28 5.72
N ASP A 115 -18.62 9.21 4.69
CA ASP A 115 -18.69 8.04 3.80
C ASP A 115 -17.36 7.79 3.09
N ARG A 116 -16.70 8.86 2.62
CA ARG A 116 -15.39 8.77 1.97
C ARG A 116 -14.29 8.38 2.94
N LEU A 117 -14.29 8.95 4.13
CA LEU A 117 -13.32 8.61 5.19
C LEU A 117 -13.38 7.13 5.56
N HIS A 118 -14.59 6.58 5.78
CA HIS A 118 -14.74 5.16 6.10
C HIS A 118 -14.22 4.27 4.97
N ARG A 119 -14.54 4.59 3.71
CA ARG A 119 -14.03 3.85 2.54
C ARG A 119 -12.51 3.95 2.42
N ALA A 120 -11.94 5.14 2.60
CA ALA A 120 -10.50 5.37 2.52
C ALA A 120 -9.74 4.64 3.63
N LEU A 121 -10.22 4.70 4.87
CA LEU A 121 -9.60 3.98 5.99
C LEU A 121 -9.65 2.46 5.81
N ALA A 122 -10.77 1.92 5.30
CA ALA A 122 -10.88 0.50 4.96
C ALA A 122 -9.91 0.10 3.84
N PHE A 123 -9.76 0.94 2.82
CA PHE A 123 -8.82 0.75 1.73
C PHE A 123 -7.36 0.76 2.23
N ASP A 124 -6.97 1.73 3.06
CA ASP A 124 -5.62 1.80 3.66
C ASP A 124 -5.32 0.53 4.46
N ALA A 125 -6.27 0.09 5.30
CA ALA A 125 -6.11 -1.12 6.10
C ALA A 125 -5.89 -2.37 5.23
N ALA A 126 -6.68 -2.54 4.17
CA ALA A 126 -6.55 -3.67 3.25
C ALA A 126 -5.23 -3.65 2.47
N THR A 127 -4.84 -2.47 1.97
CA THR A 127 -3.58 -2.26 1.23
C THR A 127 -2.38 -2.56 2.11
N ARG A 128 -2.34 -2.03 3.34
CA ARG A 128 -1.24 -2.29 4.30
C ARG A 128 -1.17 -3.76 4.70
N ALA A 129 -2.31 -4.42 4.91
CA ALA A 129 -2.35 -5.86 5.21
C ALA A 129 -1.76 -6.68 4.04
N SER A 130 -2.14 -6.37 2.80
CA SER A 130 -1.60 -7.02 1.60
C SER A 130 -0.08 -6.82 1.47
N LEU A 131 0.40 -5.58 1.66
CA LEU A 131 1.84 -5.28 1.63
C LEU A 131 2.62 -6.03 2.72
N LEU A 132 2.06 -6.15 3.91
CA LEU A 132 2.67 -6.89 5.01
C LEU A 132 2.80 -8.39 4.67
N GLU A 133 1.74 -9.00 4.16
CA GLU A 133 1.76 -10.41 3.75
C GLU A 133 2.76 -10.65 2.60
N ARG A 134 2.80 -9.73 1.62
CA ARG A 134 3.80 -9.79 0.54
C ARG A 134 5.23 -9.70 1.08
N ARG A 135 5.51 -8.78 2.02
CA ARG A 135 6.83 -8.68 2.68
C ARG A 135 7.19 -9.95 3.47
N LYS A 136 6.24 -10.54 4.20
CA LYS A 136 6.45 -11.81 4.90
C LYS A 136 6.75 -12.95 3.94
N MET A 137 6.03 -13.01 2.82
CA MET A 137 6.27 -14.00 1.77
C MET A 137 7.66 -13.81 1.16
N GLN A 138 8.02 -12.58 0.79
CA GLN A 138 9.36 -12.26 0.25
C GLN A 138 10.47 -12.69 1.22
N ALA A 139 10.37 -12.36 2.50
CA ALA A 139 11.35 -12.74 3.51
C ALA A 139 11.55 -14.27 3.61
N ARG A 140 10.48 -15.07 3.42
CA ARG A 140 10.59 -16.53 3.38
C ARG A 140 11.40 -17.00 2.15
N PHE A 141 11.17 -16.40 0.99
CA PHE A 141 11.94 -16.71 -0.23
C PHE A 141 13.39 -16.25 -0.12
N ASP A 142 13.65 -15.10 0.49
CA ASP A 142 14.99 -14.57 0.71
C ASP A 142 15.83 -15.48 1.65
N SER A 143 15.17 -16.19 2.56
CA SER A 143 15.80 -17.14 3.50
C SER A 143 16.24 -18.47 2.86
N LEU A 144 15.97 -18.69 1.58
CA LEU A 144 16.37 -19.88 0.88
C LEU A 144 17.90 -19.93 0.71
N THR A 145 18.47 -21.12 0.92
CA THR A 145 19.87 -21.39 0.59
C THR A 145 20.07 -21.43 -0.92
N ASP A 146 21.32 -21.32 -1.39
CA ASP A 146 21.63 -21.37 -2.82
C ASP A 146 21.12 -22.66 -3.47
N ARG A 147 21.23 -23.79 -2.77
CA ARG A 147 20.71 -25.09 -3.26
C ARG A 147 19.18 -25.10 -3.35
N GLU A 148 18.48 -24.50 -2.40
CA GLU A 148 17.03 -24.39 -2.45
C GLU A 148 16.57 -23.40 -3.54
N ARG A 149 17.32 -22.32 -3.80
CA ARG A 149 17.08 -21.41 -4.94
C ARG A 149 17.27 -22.10 -6.29
N GLU A 150 18.32 -22.93 -6.42
CA GLU A 150 18.55 -23.73 -7.62
C GLU A 150 17.40 -24.72 -7.86
N ILE A 151 16.95 -25.42 -6.81
CA ILE A 151 15.77 -26.30 -6.88
C ILE A 151 14.51 -25.50 -7.25
N LEU A 152 14.29 -24.33 -6.66
CA LEU A 152 13.16 -23.47 -6.98
C LEU A 152 13.14 -23.13 -8.47
N SER A 153 14.28 -22.74 -9.04
CA SER A 153 14.39 -22.43 -10.47
C SER A 153 13.96 -23.62 -11.34
N LEU A 154 14.48 -24.82 -11.05
CA LEU A 154 14.14 -26.04 -11.81
C LEU A 154 12.66 -26.44 -11.65
N VAL A 155 12.08 -26.18 -10.48
CA VAL A 155 10.65 -26.40 -10.25
C VAL A 155 9.80 -25.43 -11.07
N LEU A 156 10.21 -24.16 -11.18
CA LEU A 156 9.52 -23.16 -11.99
C LEU A 156 9.65 -23.44 -13.49
N GLU A 157 10.73 -24.10 -13.92
CA GLU A 157 10.91 -24.63 -15.27
C GLU A 157 10.04 -25.89 -15.54
N GLY A 158 9.40 -26.45 -14.52
CA GLY A 158 8.53 -27.63 -14.64
C GLY A 158 9.25 -28.97 -14.57
N LEU A 159 10.54 -29.01 -14.20
CA LEU A 159 11.32 -30.24 -14.16
C LEU A 159 10.86 -31.19 -13.05
N SER A 160 10.84 -32.49 -13.36
CA SER A 160 10.65 -33.53 -12.38
C SER A 160 11.89 -33.69 -11.46
N ASN A 161 11.74 -34.39 -10.34
CA ASN A 161 12.87 -34.66 -9.44
C ASN A 161 14.03 -35.40 -10.15
N LYS A 162 13.73 -36.28 -11.11
CA LYS A 162 14.73 -37.05 -11.87
C LYS A 162 15.53 -36.13 -12.82
N GLU A 163 14.85 -35.25 -13.53
CA GLU A 163 15.47 -34.27 -14.45
C GLU A 163 16.30 -33.24 -13.67
N ALA A 164 15.76 -32.71 -12.57
CA ALA A 164 16.48 -31.80 -11.67
C ALA A 164 17.75 -32.47 -11.10
N ALA A 165 17.67 -33.74 -10.67
CA ALA A 165 18.79 -34.49 -10.16
C ALA A 165 19.92 -34.66 -11.23
N ALA A 166 19.53 -34.97 -12.45
CA ALA A 166 20.49 -35.06 -13.56
C ALA A 166 21.18 -33.73 -13.83
N ARG A 167 20.43 -32.61 -13.84
CA ARG A 167 20.95 -31.27 -14.10
C ARG A 167 21.88 -30.76 -12.97
N MET A 168 21.56 -31.10 -11.72
CA MET A 168 22.35 -30.71 -10.54
C MET A 168 23.50 -31.69 -10.22
N LYS A 169 23.60 -32.79 -10.92
CA LYS A 169 24.53 -33.92 -10.63
C LYS A 169 24.36 -34.47 -9.19
N LEU A 170 23.11 -34.63 -8.78
CA LEU A 170 22.70 -35.13 -7.47
C LEU A 170 21.88 -36.43 -7.62
N SER A 171 21.61 -37.11 -6.50
CA SER A 171 20.61 -38.19 -6.49
C SER A 171 19.18 -37.61 -6.47
N ALA A 172 18.23 -38.37 -7.04
CA ALA A 172 16.82 -38.00 -6.98
C ALA A 172 16.32 -37.85 -5.52
N ARG A 173 16.87 -38.65 -4.61
CA ARG A 173 16.56 -38.59 -3.17
C ARG A 173 17.07 -37.30 -2.53
N THR A 174 18.25 -36.84 -2.93
CA THR A 174 18.80 -35.53 -2.45
C THR A 174 17.94 -34.37 -2.92
N VAL A 175 17.50 -34.37 -4.19
CA VAL A 175 16.61 -33.38 -4.75
C VAL A 175 15.26 -33.36 -4.01
N GLU A 176 14.71 -34.55 -3.71
CA GLU A 176 13.46 -34.69 -2.94
C GLU A 176 13.58 -34.05 -1.55
N ILE A 177 14.69 -34.28 -0.84
CA ILE A 177 14.95 -33.68 0.49
C ILE A 177 15.02 -32.15 0.40
N HIS A 178 15.78 -31.63 -0.56
CA HIS A 178 15.87 -30.17 -0.76
C HIS A 178 14.51 -29.56 -1.15
N ARG A 179 13.73 -30.23 -2.00
CA ARG A 179 12.39 -29.80 -2.39
C ARG A 179 11.43 -29.79 -1.20
N ALA A 180 11.47 -30.80 -0.34
CA ALA A 180 10.68 -30.83 0.89
C ALA A 180 11.08 -29.70 1.86
N SER A 181 12.39 -29.43 1.99
CA SER A 181 12.90 -28.31 2.79
C SER A 181 12.45 -26.96 2.24
N LEU A 182 12.57 -26.75 0.92
CA LEU A 182 12.08 -25.57 0.20
C LEU A 182 10.60 -25.29 0.49
N LEU A 183 9.72 -26.30 0.26
CA LEU A 183 8.28 -26.17 0.48
C LEU A 183 7.97 -25.75 1.93
N ARG A 184 8.64 -26.39 2.90
CA ARG A 184 8.47 -26.07 4.32
C ARG A 184 8.91 -24.65 4.66
N LYS A 185 10.07 -24.19 4.16
CA LYS A 185 10.60 -22.85 4.44
C LYS A 185 9.70 -21.74 3.90
N VAL A 186 9.24 -21.88 2.67
CA VAL A 186 8.35 -20.87 2.08
C VAL A 186 6.89 -21.00 2.58
N GLY A 187 6.54 -22.13 3.23
CA GLY A 187 5.17 -22.39 3.68
C GLY A 187 4.24 -22.84 2.56
N ALA A 188 4.79 -23.42 1.48
CA ALA A 188 3.98 -23.93 0.37
C ALA A 188 3.44 -25.34 0.69
N ARG A 189 2.14 -25.56 0.44
CA ARG A 189 1.46 -26.84 0.69
C ARG A 189 1.85 -27.93 -0.32
N ASN A 190 2.16 -27.53 -1.54
CA ASN A 190 2.57 -28.38 -2.65
C ASN A 190 3.28 -27.55 -3.74
N THR A 191 3.76 -28.20 -4.79
CA THR A 191 4.47 -27.55 -5.90
C THR A 191 3.63 -26.52 -6.62
N ALA A 192 2.35 -26.78 -6.87
CA ALA A 192 1.47 -25.81 -7.56
C ALA A 192 1.30 -24.53 -6.70
N HIS A 193 1.17 -24.69 -5.38
CA HIS A 193 1.14 -23.55 -4.46
C HIS A 193 2.47 -22.77 -4.46
N LEU A 194 3.61 -23.45 -4.48
CA LEU A 194 4.95 -22.84 -4.58
C LEU A 194 5.09 -22.00 -5.85
N VAL A 195 4.69 -22.56 -7.00
CA VAL A 195 4.75 -21.85 -8.30
C VAL A 195 3.89 -20.60 -8.27
N ARG A 196 2.66 -20.68 -7.76
CA ARG A 196 1.77 -19.54 -7.62
C ARG A 196 2.39 -18.44 -6.74
N MET A 197 2.89 -18.79 -5.54
CA MET A 197 3.54 -17.84 -4.63
C MET A 197 4.75 -17.16 -5.29
N ALA A 198 5.57 -17.90 -6.01
CA ALA A 198 6.72 -17.36 -6.72
C ALA A 198 6.31 -16.42 -7.88
N MET A 199 5.21 -16.71 -8.57
CA MET A 199 4.65 -15.84 -9.60
C MET A 199 4.06 -14.55 -9.00
N GLU A 200 3.34 -14.63 -7.88
CA GLU A 200 2.81 -13.47 -7.16
C GLU A 200 3.91 -12.50 -6.72
N LEU A 201 5.07 -13.02 -6.30
CA LEU A 201 6.22 -12.19 -5.94
C LEU A 201 6.90 -11.54 -7.16
N ARG A 202 6.91 -12.22 -8.32
CA ARG A 202 7.52 -11.71 -9.57
C ARG A 202 6.62 -10.73 -10.31
N ALA A 203 5.31 -10.81 -10.11
CA ALA A 203 4.40 -9.84 -10.69
C ALA A 203 4.78 -8.44 -10.18
N PRO A 204 5.00 -7.44 -11.07
CA PRO A 204 5.09 -6.06 -10.65
C PRO A 204 3.82 -5.79 -9.83
N GLY A 205 3.98 -5.14 -8.68
CA GLY A 205 2.85 -4.85 -7.81
C GLY A 205 1.74 -4.28 -8.68
N THR A 206 0.56 -4.88 -8.63
CA THR A 206 -0.61 -4.30 -9.26
C THR A 206 -0.79 -2.95 -8.60
N GLU A 207 -0.33 -1.90 -9.28
CA GLU A 207 -0.69 -0.54 -8.92
C GLU A 207 -2.22 -0.49 -9.04
N LEU A 208 -2.87 -0.45 -7.88
CA LEU A 208 -4.31 -0.24 -7.76
C LEU A 208 -4.59 1.25 -7.88
#